data_bd5e96a18995777fc95fb4c6409caa71
#
_entry.id   bd5e96a18995777fc95fb4c6409caa71
#
_cell.length_a   1.000
_cell.length_b   1.000
_cell.length_c   1.000
_cell.angle_alpha   90.00
_cell.angle_beta   90.00
_cell.angle_gamma   90.00
#
_symmetry.space_group_name_H-M   'P 1'
#
loop_
_entity.id
_entity.type
_entity.pdbx_description
1 polymer ?
#
loop_
_entity_poly.entity_id
_entity_poly.type
_entity_poly.pdbx_seq_one_letter_code
_entity_poly.pdbx_strand_id
1 'polypeptide(L)'
;MLTQKNIVKRSVGFRLGYTERILYMKRMTKKERERIDQILECLKREYGTEYTCYLTHKNAWQLLIATILSAQCTDARVNIVTKDLFVKYPNLESFAAADLKELEKDIHSTGFYHNKAKNIIACAKALVEEHQGEVPSDLDSLTKLAGVGRKTANVIRGNIFHQPSIVVDTHVKRISKKLGVTKETDPVKAEYDLMKV
;
A
#
# COMPACT_ATOMS: atom_id res chain seq x y z
N MET A 1 14.63 -0.22 -24.28
CA MET A 1 14.53 -1.50 -23.53
C MET A 1 15.36 -1.40 -22.26
N LEU A 2 14.74 -1.18 -21.11
CA LEU A 2 15.43 -1.16 -19.82
C LEU A 2 15.49 -2.60 -19.32
N THR A 3 16.68 -3.14 -19.12
CA THR A 3 16.90 -4.52 -18.69
C THR A 3 16.34 -4.77 -17.29
N GLN A 4 15.82 -5.98 -17.04
CA GLN A 4 15.23 -6.45 -15.75
C GLN A 4 16.10 -6.13 -14.52
N LYS A 5 17.42 -6.03 -14.66
CA LYS A 5 18.33 -5.59 -13.58
C LYS A 5 18.09 -4.17 -13.09
N ASN A 6 17.50 -3.29 -13.93
CA ASN A 6 17.20 -1.91 -13.56
C ASN A 6 15.83 -1.78 -12.88
N ILE A 7 14.90 -2.71 -13.11
CA ILE A 7 13.57 -2.73 -12.46
C ILE A 7 13.74 -3.17 -11.01
N VAL A 8 14.49 -4.22 -10.75
CA VAL A 8 14.79 -4.67 -9.37
C VAL A 8 15.59 -3.61 -8.59
N LYS A 9 16.45 -2.83 -9.25
CA LYS A 9 17.17 -1.70 -8.61
C LYS A 9 16.28 -0.49 -8.35
N ARG A 10 15.21 -0.27 -9.12
CA ARG A 10 14.28 0.84 -8.92
C ARG A 10 13.20 0.54 -7.88
N SER A 11 12.88 -0.73 -7.62
CA SER A 11 11.92 -1.13 -6.58
C SER A 11 12.45 -1.05 -5.14
N VAL A 12 13.69 -0.59 -4.93
CA VAL A 12 14.34 -0.52 -3.62
C VAL A 12 14.84 0.89 -3.33
N GLY A 13 14.02 1.89 -3.37
CA GLY A 13 14.39 3.29 -3.14
C GLY A 13 13.69 3.93 -1.94
N PHE A 14 13.59 3.23 -0.79
CA PHE A 14 13.66 3.95 0.46
C PHE A 14 15.13 4.00 0.87
N ARG A 15 15.72 5.18 0.86
CA ARG A 15 17.01 5.42 1.48
C ARG A 15 16.86 5.36 3.03
N LEU A 16 16.71 4.18 3.59
CA LEU A 16 17.64 3.80 4.64
C LEU A 16 18.99 3.93 3.95
N GLY A 17 19.86 4.80 4.44
CA GLY A 17 21.06 5.11 3.68
C GLY A 17 21.69 3.82 3.20
N TYR A 18 22.12 3.75 1.95
CA TYR A 18 22.87 2.62 1.36
C TYR A 18 23.85 2.01 2.38
N THR A 19 24.37 2.81 3.29
CA THR A 19 25.16 2.47 4.47
C THR A 19 24.45 1.59 5.50
N GLU A 20 23.16 1.82 5.82
CA GLU A 20 22.47 1.03 6.86
C GLU A 20 22.07 -0.35 6.33
N ARG A 21 21.69 -0.44 5.06
CA ARG A 21 21.43 -1.73 4.41
C ARG A 21 22.71 -2.55 4.32
N ILE A 22 23.83 -1.94 3.93
CA ILE A 22 25.15 -2.61 3.91
C ILE A 22 25.56 -3.03 5.31
N LEU A 23 25.33 -2.22 6.35
CA LEU A 23 25.65 -2.56 7.74
C LEU A 23 24.78 -3.71 8.25
N TYR A 24 23.50 -3.76 7.89
CA TYR A 24 22.63 -4.87 8.25
C TYR A 24 23.05 -6.15 7.55
N MET A 25 23.26 -6.10 6.24
CA MET A 25 23.73 -7.23 5.44
C MET A 25 25.12 -7.73 5.91
N LYS A 26 25.97 -6.86 6.44
CA LYS A 26 27.26 -7.25 7.06
C LYS A 26 27.10 -7.96 8.41
N ARG A 27 25.97 -7.75 9.12
CA ARG A 27 25.68 -8.44 10.40
C ARG A 27 25.09 -9.83 10.23
N MET A 28 24.58 -10.14 9.03
CA MET A 28 24.07 -11.48 8.71
C MET A 28 25.23 -12.42 8.39
N THR A 29 25.16 -13.64 8.88
CA THR A 29 26.11 -14.69 8.48
C THR A 29 25.91 -15.03 7.00
N LYS A 30 26.96 -15.55 6.35
CA LYS A 30 26.90 -16.02 4.96
C LYS A 30 25.74 -17.02 4.78
N LYS A 31 25.58 -17.95 5.74
CA LYS A 31 24.53 -18.98 5.71
C LYS A 31 23.12 -18.38 5.78
N GLU A 32 22.91 -17.34 6.57
CA GLU A 32 21.61 -16.64 6.65
C GLU A 32 21.27 -15.95 5.33
N ARG A 33 22.23 -15.27 4.71
CA ARG A 33 22.03 -14.64 3.39
C ARG A 33 21.68 -15.66 2.33
N GLU A 34 22.46 -16.73 2.19
CA GLU A 34 22.19 -17.80 1.24
C GLU A 34 20.80 -18.41 1.43
N ARG A 35 20.37 -18.60 2.69
CA ARG A 35 19.02 -19.08 3.00
C ARG A 35 17.94 -18.10 2.55
N ILE A 36 18.12 -16.82 2.79
CA ILE A 36 17.14 -15.78 2.38
C ILE A 36 17.08 -15.68 0.86
N ASP A 37 18.23 -15.70 0.18
CA ASP A 37 18.29 -15.68 -1.28
C ASP A 37 17.55 -16.90 -1.87
N GLN A 38 17.71 -18.08 -1.29
CA GLN A 38 16.97 -19.29 -1.68
C GLN A 38 15.46 -19.12 -1.49
N ILE A 39 15.00 -18.53 -0.37
CA ILE A 39 13.59 -18.25 -0.13
C ILE A 39 13.05 -17.29 -1.20
N LEU A 40 13.76 -16.20 -1.49
CA LEU A 40 13.35 -15.24 -2.49
C LEU A 40 13.29 -15.85 -3.91
N GLU A 41 14.26 -16.66 -4.27
CA GLU A 41 14.24 -17.39 -5.55
C GLU A 41 13.09 -18.39 -5.64
N CYS A 42 12.76 -19.12 -4.55
CA CYS A 42 11.60 -19.98 -4.51
C CYS A 42 10.29 -19.19 -4.68
N LEU A 43 10.15 -18.05 -3.99
CA LEU A 43 8.97 -17.21 -4.13
C LEU A 43 8.83 -16.65 -5.54
N LYS A 44 9.93 -16.19 -6.16
CA LYS A 44 9.92 -15.70 -7.55
C LYS A 44 9.51 -16.80 -8.54
N ARG A 45 10.02 -18.01 -8.34
CA ARG A 45 9.69 -19.16 -9.20
C ARG A 45 8.22 -19.54 -9.09
N GLU A 46 7.64 -19.49 -7.87
CA GLU A 46 6.27 -19.91 -7.60
C GLU A 46 5.24 -18.86 -8.01
N TYR A 47 5.50 -17.58 -7.71
CA TYR A 47 4.54 -16.49 -7.87
C TYR A 47 4.90 -15.51 -8.99
N GLY A 48 6.04 -15.66 -9.64
CA GLY A 48 6.53 -14.73 -10.63
C GLY A 48 7.13 -13.46 -10.01
N THR A 49 7.45 -12.51 -10.87
CA THR A 49 8.04 -11.21 -10.50
C THR A 49 7.13 -10.03 -10.85
N GLU A 50 6.00 -10.33 -11.47
CA GLU A 50 5.00 -9.32 -11.82
C GLU A 50 3.84 -9.41 -10.83
N TYR A 51 3.46 -8.26 -10.30
CA TYR A 51 2.30 -8.16 -9.42
C TYR A 51 1.38 -7.09 -9.93
N THR A 52 0.11 -7.44 -9.90
CA THR A 52 -0.99 -6.55 -10.28
C THR A 52 -1.75 -6.15 -9.05
N CYS A 53 -2.05 -4.87 -8.90
CA CYS A 53 -2.99 -4.42 -7.90
C CYS A 53 -4.39 -4.94 -8.24
N TYR A 54 -5.00 -5.71 -7.33
CA TYR A 54 -6.34 -6.27 -7.55
C TYR A 54 -7.47 -5.24 -7.44
N LEU A 55 -7.22 -4.09 -6.83
CA LEU A 55 -8.17 -2.99 -6.79
C LEU A 55 -8.17 -2.24 -8.11
N THR A 56 -9.33 -2.21 -8.79
CA THR A 56 -9.49 -1.51 -10.07
C THR A 56 -9.43 0.00 -9.88
N HIS A 57 -8.52 0.65 -10.59
CA HIS A 57 -8.32 2.11 -10.52
C HIS A 57 -7.72 2.65 -11.82
N LYS A 58 -7.94 3.92 -12.09
CA LYS A 58 -7.36 4.64 -13.24
C LYS A 58 -6.27 5.65 -12.82
N ASN A 59 -6.28 6.06 -11.56
CA ASN A 59 -5.38 7.08 -11.03
C ASN A 59 -5.16 6.92 -9.52
N ALA A 60 -4.33 7.78 -8.93
CA ALA A 60 -3.90 7.69 -7.54
C ALA A 60 -5.05 7.82 -6.53
N TRP A 61 -5.95 8.80 -6.71
CA TRP A 61 -7.04 9.01 -5.76
C TRP A 61 -8.07 7.87 -5.81
N GLN A 62 -8.33 7.27 -7.00
CA GLN A 62 -9.19 6.10 -7.08
C GLN A 62 -8.63 4.92 -6.30
N LEU A 63 -7.32 4.66 -6.44
CA LEU A 63 -6.68 3.61 -5.66
C LEU A 63 -6.73 3.91 -4.16
N LEU A 64 -6.53 5.17 -3.76
CA LEU A 64 -6.59 5.59 -2.37
C LEU A 64 -7.98 5.33 -1.76
N ILE A 65 -9.05 5.78 -2.42
CA ILE A 65 -10.43 5.54 -1.97
C ILE A 65 -10.76 4.03 -1.96
N ALA A 66 -10.39 3.30 -3.02
CA ALA A 66 -10.58 1.85 -3.07
C ALA A 66 -9.84 1.14 -1.92
N THR A 67 -8.65 1.59 -1.57
CA THR A 67 -7.87 1.02 -0.45
C THR A 67 -8.51 1.35 0.91
N ILE A 68 -9.08 2.54 1.09
CA ILE A 68 -9.86 2.86 2.30
C ILE A 68 -11.09 1.93 2.40
N LEU A 69 -11.76 1.68 1.28
CA LEU A 69 -12.92 0.77 1.23
C LEU A 69 -12.53 -0.70 1.49
N SER A 70 -11.32 -1.13 1.14
CA SER A 70 -10.85 -2.52 1.31
C SER A 70 -10.56 -2.91 2.76
N ALA A 71 -10.56 -1.96 3.69
CA ALA A 71 -10.43 -2.28 5.12
C ALA A 71 -11.52 -3.24 5.57
N GLN A 72 -11.13 -4.47 5.93
CA GLN A 72 -12.03 -5.58 6.31
C GLN A 72 -13.12 -5.89 5.25
N CYS A 73 -12.77 -5.74 3.98
CA CYS A 73 -13.61 -6.05 2.83
C CYS A 73 -12.78 -6.70 1.73
N THR A 74 -13.38 -7.59 0.95
CA THR A 74 -12.68 -8.25 -0.16
C THR A 74 -12.50 -7.28 -1.34
N ASP A 75 -11.39 -7.40 -2.07
CA ASP A 75 -11.12 -6.58 -3.26
C ASP A 75 -12.22 -6.75 -4.32
N ALA A 76 -12.74 -7.96 -4.49
CA ALA A 76 -13.86 -8.22 -5.40
C ALA A 76 -15.10 -7.39 -5.07
N ARG A 77 -15.46 -7.30 -3.77
CA ARG A 77 -16.59 -6.47 -3.33
C ARG A 77 -16.31 -5.00 -3.54
N VAL A 78 -15.10 -4.54 -3.22
CA VAL A 78 -14.69 -3.15 -3.44
C VAL A 78 -14.78 -2.79 -4.93
N ASN A 79 -14.30 -3.65 -5.82
CA ASN A 79 -14.34 -3.41 -7.26
C ASN A 79 -15.78 -3.31 -7.80
N ILE A 80 -16.72 -4.09 -7.26
CA ILE A 80 -18.15 -3.97 -7.62
C ILE A 80 -18.67 -2.59 -7.20
N VAL A 81 -18.40 -2.15 -5.98
CA VAL A 81 -18.89 -0.87 -5.45
C VAL A 81 -18.23 0.32 -6.16
N THR A 82 -16.92 0.28 -6.36
CA THR A 82 -16.17 1.41 -6.96
C THR A 82 -16.53 1.64 -8.42
N LYS A 83 -17.01 0.61 -9.14
CA LYS A 83 -17.47 0.76 -10.52
C LYS A 83 -18.55 1.83 -10.66
N ASP A 84 -19.57 1.78 -9.82
CA ASP A 84 -20.68 2.72 -9.84
C ASP A 84 -20.33 4.01 -9.08
N LEU A 85 -19.57 3.86 -7.99
CA LEU A 85 -19.14 4.98 -7.15
C LEU A 85 -18.32 6.02 -7.92
N PHE A 86 -17.36 5.59 -8.74
CA PHE A 86 -16.52 6.49 -9.54
C PHE A 86 -17.24 7.09 -10.77
N VAL A 87 -18.39 6.56 -11.13
CA VAL A 87 -19.29 7.19 -12.10
C VAL A 87 -20.08 8.31 -11.42
N LYS A 88 -20.60 8.04 -10.21
CA LYS A 88 -21.37 9.02 -9.42
C LYS A 88 -20.51 10.16 -8.89
N TYR A 89 -19.30 9.84 -8.47
CA TYR A 89 -18.30 10.80 -7.94
C TYR A 89 -17.05 10.78 -8.82
N PRO A 90 -17.04 11.54 -9.94
CA PRO A 90 -16.01 11.42 -10.98
C PRO A 90 -14.67 12.07 -10.63
N ASN A 91 -14.59 12.87 -9.58
CA ASN A 91 -13.40 13.60 -9.12
C ASN A 91 -13.38 13.77 -7.59
N LEU A 92 -12.27 14.28 -7.05
CA LEU A 92 -12.11 14.51 -5.61
C LEU A 92 -13.06 15.57 -5.06
N GLU A 93 -13.38 16.61 -5.83
CA GLU A 93 -14.30 17.67 -5.45
C GLU A 93 -15.70 17.11 -5.20
N SER A 94 -16.15 16.18 -6.03
CA SER A 94 -17.46 15.52 -5.85
C SER A 94 -17.50 14.66 -4.58
N PHE A 95 -16.40 13.99 -4.20
CA PHE A 95 -16.29 13.30 -2.91
C PHE A 95 -16.22 14.28 -1.74
N ALA A 96 -15.49 15.39 -1.88
CA ALA A 96 -15.39 16.40 -0.83
C ALA A 96 -16.72 17.08 -0.52
N ALA A 97 -17.58 17.22 -1.55
CA ALA A 97 -18.92 17.80 -1.45
C ALA A 97 -20.03 16.75 -1.22
N ALA A 98 -19.71 15.47 -1.12
CA ALA A 98 -20.68 14.40 -1.01
C ALA A 98 -21.54 14.51 0.27
N ASP A 99 -22.84 14.25 0.15
CA ASP A 99 -23.69 14.05 1.32
C ASP A 99 -23.29 12.75 2.04
N LEU A 100 -23.07 12.88 3.35
CA LEU A 100 -22.58 11.76 4.16
C LEU A 100 -23.53 10.56 4.12
N LYS A 101 -24.84 10.80 4.23
CA LYS A 101 -25.84 9.71 4.28
C LYS A 101 -25.98 9.03 2.92
N GLU A 102 -25.84 9.79 1.85
CA GLU A 102 -25.86 9.26 0.50
C GLU A 102 -24.61 8.39 0.23
N LEU A 103 -23.43 8.90 0.55
CA LEU A 103 -22.20 8.12 0.42
C LEU A 103 -22.21 6.84 1.29
N GLU A 104 -22.75 6.92 2.50
CA GLU A 104 -22.94 5.75 3.37
C GLU A 104 -23.83 4.67 2.71
N LYS A 105 -24.88 5.04 2.02
CA LYS A 105 -25.74 4.10 1.25
C LYS A 105 -24.97 3.47 0.10
N ASP A 106 -24.23 4.28 -0.65
CA ASP A 106 -23.49 3.83 -1.83
C ASP A 106 -22.41 2.79 -1.46
N ILE A 107 -21.75 2.95 -0.32
CA ILE A 107 -20.68 2.06 0.12
C ILE A 107 -21.10 1.04 1.19
N HIS A 108 -22.40 0.96 1.51
CA HIS A 108 -22.93 0.13 2.61
C HIS A 108 -22.40 -1.30 2.59
N SER A 109 -22.35 -1.93 1.41
CA SER A 109 -21.95 -3.32 1.25
C SER A 109 -20.46 -3.59 1.52
N THR A 110 -19.64 -2.55 1.74
CA THR A 110 -18.22 -2.71 2.08
C THR A 110 -17.98 -2.91 3.59
N GLY A 111 -19.02 -2.79 4.43
CA GLY A 111 -18.90 -2.86 5.90
C GLY A 111 -18.21 -1.62 6.51
N PHE A 112 -18.44 -1.38 7.77
CA PHE A 112 -17.89 -0.19 8.49
C PHE A 112 -18.11 1.14 7.78
N TYR A 113 -19.18 1.20 6.99
CA TYR A 113 -19.43 2.26 6.01
C TYR A 113 -19.56 3.66 6.63
N HIS A 114 -20.04 3.80 7.85
CA HIS A 114 -20.12 5.08 8.56
C HIS A 114 -18.73 5.74 8.71
N ASN A 115 -17.75 4.98 9.19
CA ASN A 115 -16.39 5.48 9.36
C ASN A 115 -15.69 5.66 8.01
N LYS A 116 -15.93 4.74 7.06
CA LYS A 116 -15.35 4.84 5.71
C LYS A 116 -15.86 6.07 4.97
N ALA A 117 -17.17 6.35 5.00
CA ALA A 117 -17.75 7.54 4.35
C ALA A 117 -17.17 8.83 4.94
N LYS A 118 -17.12 8.94 6.27
CA LYS A 118 -16.50 10.10 6.95
C LYS A 118 -15.05 10.28 6.55
N ASN A 119 -14.27 9.20 6.54
CA ASN A 119 -12.85 9.24 6.18
C ASN A 119 -12.66 9.61 4.70
N ILE A 120 -13.47 9.08 3.79
CA ILE A 120 -13.38 9.40 2.35
C ILE A 120 -13.66 10.87 2.11
N ILE A 121 -14.73 11.43 2.70
CA ILE A 121 -15.06 12.85 2.55
C ILE A 121 -13.94 13.72 3.13
N ALA A 122 -13.46 13.42 4.33
CA ALA A 122 -12.38 14.17 4.97
C ALA A 122 -11.06 14.06 4.19
N CYS A 123 -10.73 12.87 3.68
CA CYS A 123 -9.56 12.65 2.85
C CYS A 123 -9.64 13.44 1.54
N ALA A 124 -10.79 13.41 0.87
CA ALA A 124 -11.01 14.16 -0.37
C ALA A 124 -10.90 15.68 -0.14
N LYS A 125 -11.49 16.20 0.95
CA LYS A 125 -11.33 17.61 1.34
C LYS A 125 -9.88 17.99 1.55
N ALA A 126 -9.13 17.23 2.33
CA ALA A 126 -7.71 17.50 2.57
C ALA A 126 -6.90 17.46 1.27
N LEU A 127 -7.17 16.52 0.36
CA LEU A 127 -6.49 16.48 -0.93
C LEU A 127 -6.78 17.71 -1.79
N VAL A 128 -8.03 18.18 -1.83
CA VAL A 128 -8.40 19.37 -2.60
C VAL A 128 -7.83 20.65 -1.96
N GLU A 129 -7.95 20.80 -0.65
CA GLU A 129 -7.61 22.05 0.05
C GLU A 129 -6.11 22.20 0.33
N GLU A 130 -5.42 21.11 0.68
CA GLU A 130 -4.03 21.13 1.15
C GLU A 130 -3.03 20.61 0.11
N HIS A 131 -3.50 19.79 -0.85
CA HIS A 131 -2.65 19.09 -1.83
C HIS A 131 -3.01 19.41 -3.29
N GLN A 132 -3.80 20.46 -3.55
CA GLN A 132 -4.16 20.92 -4.91
C GLN A 132 -4.83 19.83 -5.78
N GLY A 133 -5.55 18.88 -5.15
CA GLY A 133 -6.17 17.75 -5.82
C GLY A 133 -5.24 16.58 -6.15
N GLU A 134 -3.98 16.65 -5.73
CA GLU A 134 -2.98 15.61 -5.98
C GLU A 134 -2.78 14.70 -4.75
N VAL A 135 -2.55 13.41 -4.98
CA VAL A 135 -2.21 12.47 -3.90
C VAL A 135 -0.71 12.59 -3.60
N PRO A 136 -0.30 12.89 -2.36
CA PRO A 136 1.11 12.99 -2.01
C PRO A 136 1.82 11.65 -2.14
N SER A 137 3.13 11.67 -2.42
CA SER A 137 3.94 10.46 -2.61
C SER A 137 4.74 10.05 -1.37
N ASP A 138 4.89 10.94 -0.41
CA ASP A 138 5.64 10.68 0.82
C ASP A 138 4.76 10.05 1.91
N LEU A 139 5.39 9.25 2.77
CA LEU A 139 4.68 8.49 3.80
C LEU A 139 4.02 9.39 4.85
N ASP A 140 4.68 10.48 5.23
CA ASP A 140 4.23 11.34 6.33
C ASP A 140 2.98 12.13 5.92
N SER A 141 2.94 12.68 4.71
CA SER A 141 1.77 13.35 4.16
C SER A 141 0.61 12.39 3.94
N LEU A 142 0.87 11.19 3.39
CA LEU A 142 -0.17 10.17 3.19
C LEU A 142 -0.82 9.74 4.51
N THR A 143 -0.03 9.52 5.56
CA THR A 143 -0.56 9.04 6.84
C THR A 143 -1.31 10.09 7.65
N LYS A 144 -1.24 11.36 7.26
CA LYS A 144 -2.07 12.45 7.83
C LYS A 144 -3.48 12.46 7.24
N LEU A 145 -3.69 11.87 6.07
CA LEU A 145 -5.00 11.80 5.45
C LEU A 145 -5.95 10.88 6.24
N ALA A 146 -7.21 11.29 6.35
CA ALA A 146 -8.22 10.53 7.08
C ALA A 146 -8.42 9.14 6.48
N GLY A 147 -8.40 8.10 7.33
CA GLY A 147 -8.54 6.71 6.91
C GLY A 147 -7.29 6.09 6.27
N VAL A 148 -6.18 6.82 6.21
CA VAL A 148 -4.92 6.37 5.61
C VAL A 148 -3.91 6.03 6.68
N GLY A 149 -3.79 4.75 6.99
CA GLY A 149 -2.72 4.24 7.84
C GLY A 149 -1.45 3.91 7.03
N ARG A 150 -0.37 3.55 7.73
CA ARG A 150 0.91 3.18 7.12
C ARG A 150 0.78 2.09 6.04
N LYS A 151 -0.07 1.07 6.28
CA LYS A 151 -0.34 0.02 5.29
C LYS A 151 -0.92 0.60 4.01
N THR A 152 -1.97 1.43 4.10
CA THR A 152 -2.62 2.09 2.97
C THR A 152 -1.63 3.00 2.23
N ALA A 153 -0.86 3.80 2.97
CA ALA A 153 0.17 4.65 2.39
C ALA A 153 1.21 3.86 1.58
N ASN A 154 1.67 2.71 2.09
CA ASN A 154 2.61 1.85 1.36
C ASN A 154 1.98 1.22 0.10
N VAL A 155 0.68 0.90 0.10
CA VAL A 155 -0.03 0.47 -1.11
C VAL A 155 0.03 1.55 -2.19
N ILE A 156 -0.28 2.80 -1.83
CA ILE A 156 -0.25 3.94 -2.77
C ILE A 156 1.16 4.20 -3.27
N ARG A 157 2.14 4.25 -2.37
CA ARG A 157 3.55 4.48 -2.72
C ARG A 157 4.10 3.43 -3.69
N GLY A 158 3.79 2.17 -3.44
CA GLY A 158 4.26 1.07 -4.30
C GLY A 158 3.58 1.04 -5.66
N ASN A 159 2.24 1.11 -5.69
CA ASN A 159 1.48 0.90 -6.92
C ASN A 159 1.43 2.13 -7.83
N ILE A 160 1.35 3.33 -7.27
CA ILE A 160 1.22 4.57 -8.06
C ILE A 160 2.58 5.22 -8.31
N PHE A 161 3.37 5.38 -7.24
CA PHE A 161 4.62 6.13 -7.32
C PHE A 161 5.84 5.25 -7.56
N HIS A 162 5.64 3.93 -7.63
CA HIS A 162 6.72 2.96 -7.81
C HIS A 162 7.88 3.15 -6.82
N GLN A 163 7.52 3.68 -5.64
CA GLN A 163 8.46 3.83 -4.55
C GLN A 163 8.56 2.51 -3.80
N PRO A 164 9.75 2.11 -3.42
CA PRO A 164 9.93 0.91 -2.63
C PRO A 164 9.17 1.00 -1.32
N SER A 165 8.28 0.06 -1.14
CA SER A 165 7.42 -0.02 0.02
C SER A 165 7.03 -1.48 0.24
N ILE A 166 6.93 -1.86 1.50
CA ILE A 166 6.47 -3.20 1.88
C ILE A 166 5.16 -3.06 2.64
N VAL A 167 4.13 -3.70 2.11
CA VAL A 167 2.80 -3.73 2.74
C VAL A 167 2.77 -4.86 3.76
N VAL A 168 3.08 -4.55 5.03
CA VAL A 168 3.06 -5.55 6.10
C VAL A 168 1.66 -5.70 6.67
N ASP A 169 0.93 -6.67 6.16
CA ASP A 169 -0.34 -7.11 6.72
C ASP A 169 -0.16 -8.30 7.70
N THR A 170 -1.26 -8.84 8.18
CA THR A 170 -1.24 -10.00 9.09
C THR A 170 -0.62 -11.24 8.45
N HIS A 171 -0.77 -11.43 7.14
CA HIS A 171 -0.21 -12.55 6.39
C HIS A 171 1.29 -12.37 6.19
N VAL A 172 1.73 -11.23 5.69
CA VAL A 172 3.16 -10.92 5.51
C VAL A 172 3.89 -11.03 6.85
N LYS A 173 3.36 -10.44 7.92
CA LYS A 173 3.94 -10.55 9.26
C LYS A 173 4.08 -12.00 9.73
N ARG A 174 3.03 -12.81 9.59
CA ARG A 174 3.03 -14.22 10.02
C ARG A 174 4.00 -15.06 9.18
N ILE A 175 3.98 -14.88 7.86
CA ILE A 175 4.78 -15.67 6.94
C ILE A 175 6.26 -15.32 7.07
N SER A 176 6.63 -14.04 7.06
CA SER A 176 8.03 -13.60 7.20
C SER A 176 8.65 -14.04 8.53
N LYS A 177 7.86 -14.01 9.62
CA LYS A 177 8.29 -14.57 10.90
C LYS A 177 8.47 -16.09 10.84
N LYS A 178 7.52 -16.82 10.22
CA LYS A 178 7.62 -18.28 10.07
C LYS A 178 8.82 -18.69 9.21
N LEU A 179 9.12 -17.92 8.17
CA LEU A 179 10.30 -18.11 7.33
C LEU A 179 11.59 -17.66 8.02
N GLY A 180 11.53 -17.03 9.19
CA GLY A 180 12.68 -16.53 9.91
C GLY A 180 13.41 -15.38 9.20
N VAL A 181 12.70 -14.61 8.38
CA VAL A 181 13.23 -13.40 7.73
C VAL A 181 13.19 -12.22 8.70
N THR A 182 12.19 -12.17 9.58
CA THR A 182 12.13 -11.25 10.72
C THR A 182 11.72 -11.98 11.99
N LYS A 183 12.13 -11.46 13.14
CA LYS A 183 11.66 -11.92 14.46
C LYS A 183 10.58 -10.98 15.04
N GLU A 184 10.35 -9.86 14.39
CA GLU A 184 9.48 -8.80 14.88
C GLU A 184 8.00 -9.20 14.85
N THR A 185 7.27 -8.73 15.85
CA THR A 185 5.82 -8.90 15.96
C THR A 185 5.07 -7.60 15.69
N ASP A 186 5.75 -6.47 15.84
CA ASP A 186 5.25 -5.17 15.45
C ASP A 186 5.34 -5.02 13.92
N PRO A 187 4.26 -4.63 13.23
CA PRO A 187 4.26 -4.56 11.77
C PRO A 187 5.21 -3.49 11.21
N VAL A 188 5.44 -2.39 11.93
CA VAL A 188 6.36 -1.33 11.48
C VAL A 188 7.80 -1.81 11.59
N LYS A 189 8.16 -2.45 12.69
CA LYS A 189 9.49 -3.03 12.85
C LYS A 189 9.75 -4.15 11.84
N ALA A 190 8.74 -5.00 11.60
CA ALA A 190 8.83 -6.03 10.57
C ALA A 190 9.02 -5.43 9.17
N GLU A 191 8.33 -4.33 8.83
CA GLU A 191 8.54 -3.59 7.59
C GLU A 191 10.01 -3.16 7.45
N TYR A 192 10.56 -2.52 8.49
CA TYR A 192 11.97 -2.11 8.49
C TYR A 192 12.95 -3.28 8.34
N ASP A 193 12.67 -4.43 8.95
CA ASP A 193 13.51 -5.61 8.78
C ASP A 193 13.44 -6.14 7.34
N LEU A 194 12.24 -6.26 6.79
CA LEU A 194 12.04 -6.75 5.43
C LEU A 194 12.62 -5.82 4.36
N MET A 195 12.65 -4.50 4.62
CA MET A 195 13.29 -3.53 3.72
C MET A 195 14.81 -3.64 3.64
N LYS A 196 15.44 -4.35 4.59
CA LYS A 196 16.89 -4.55 4.64
C LYS A 196 17.34 -5.80 3.84
N VAL A 197 16.40 -6.67 3.53
CA VAL A 197 16.59 -7.91 2.81
C VAL A 197 16.30 -7.72 1.33
#